data_1813b984b19f1477bcd7cdb2662718d1
#
_entry.id   1813b984b19f1477bcd7cdb2662718d1
#
_cell.length_a   1.000
_cell.length_b   1.000
_cell.length_c   1.000
_cell.angle_alpha   90.00
_cell.angle_beta   90.00
_cell.angle_gamma   90.00
#
_symmetry.space_group_name_H-M   'P 1'
#
loop_
_entity.id
_entity.type
_entity.pdbx_description
1 polymer ?
#
loop_
_entity_poly.entity_id
_entity_poly.type
_entity_poly.pdbx_seq_one_letter_code
_entity_poly.pdbx_strand_id
1 'polypeptide(L)'
;MFKFLKGAILFAPFFLFLPLTSQAYTTHLFCECVYTYPENPAGPMELCPADADVDVYVDADIGFFQFGKNDAWDPISVIDESIIVEAFTQEDDFTQRITASLNRYNGKLLVRYDGYFEDYGNSIFSDLHFCSLTPGEQQF
;
A
#
# COMPACT_ATOMS: atom_id res chain seq x y z
N MET A 1 -14.73 35.58 43.73
CA MET A 1 -14.84 36.16 42.39
C MET A 1 -13.66 35.83 41.48
N PHE A 2 -12.46 36.06 41.94
CA PHE A 2 -11.27 35.82 41.13
C PHE A 2 -10.95 34.32 40.84
N LYS A 3 -11.46 33.45 41.64
CA LYS A 3 -11.20 32.01 41.53
C LYS A 3 -11.93 31.36 40.35
N PHE A 4 -13.03 31.91 39.92
CA PHE A 4 -13.82 31.36 38.83
C PHE A 4 -13.22 31.65 37.45
N LEU A 5 -12.60 32.76 37.30
CA LEU A 5 -11.96 33.16 36.04
C LEU A 5 -10.74 32.32 35.72
N LYS A 6 -10.03 31.87 36.74
CA LYS A 6 -8.83 31.03 36.55
C LYS A 6 -9.17 29.61 36.10
N GLY A 7 -10.30 29.07 36.51
CA GLY A 7 -10.70 27.73 36.13
C GLY A 7 -11.15 27.63 34.65
N ALA A 8 -11.83 28.66 34.17
CA ALA A 8 -12.28 28.70 32.79
C ALA A 8 -11.15 28.83 31.79
N ILE A 9 -10.09 29.56 32.15
CA ILE A 9 -8.94 29.78 31.28
C ILE A 9 -8.11 28.51 31.11
N LEU A 10 -8.04 27.69 32.13
CA LEU A 10 -7.26 26.43 32.10
C LEU A 10 -7.94 25.34 31.27
N PHE A 11 -9.23 25.36 31.14
CA PHE A 11 -9.95 24.37 30.36
C PHE A 11 -9.92 24.62 28.85
N ALA A 12 -9.98 25.86 28.42
CA ALA A 12 -10.01 26.20 27.02
C ALA A 12 -8.78 25.72 26.22
N PRO A 13 -7.54 25.89 26.70
CA PRO A 13 -6.36 25.39 25.99
C PRO A 13 -6.31 23.87 25.91
N PHE A 14 -6.80 23.18 26.90
CA PHE A 14 -6.76 21.73 26.95
C PHE A 14 -7.67 21.09 25.90
N PHE A 15 -8.83 21.62 25.68
CA PHE A 15 -9.75 21.14 24.65
C PHE A 15 -9.26 21.41 23.22
N LEU A 16 -8.51 22.45 23.02
CA LEU A 16 -7.95 22.80 21.71
C LEU A 16 -6.85 21.84 21.28
N PHE A 17 -6.17 21.18 22.21
CA PHE A 17 -5.14 20.20 21.87
C PHE A 17 -5.68 18.81 21.53
N LEU A 18 -6.81 18.42 22.05
CA LEU A 18 -7.40 17.11 21.81
C LEU A 18 -7.77 16.83 20.34
N PRO A 19 -8.36 17.79 19.60
CA PRO A 19 -8.68 17.57 18.19
C PRO A 19 -7.47 17.59 17.27
N LEU A 20 -6.33 18.06 17.74
CA LEU A 20 -5.10 18.17 16.95
C LEU A 20 -4.22 16.92 17.02
N THR A 21 -4.54 15.99 17.89
CA THR A 21 -3.86 14.69 17.89
C THR A 21 -4.33 13.92 16.65
N SER A 22 -3.48 13.98 15.68
CA SER A 22 -3.55 13.40 14.37
C SER A 22 -4.27 12.05 14.29
N GLN A 23 -5.22 11.96 13.43
CA GLN A 23 -5.63 10.69 12.88
C GLN A 23 -4.73 10.37 11.70
N ALA A 24 -4.03 9.24 11.77
CA ALA A 24 -3.35 8.70 10.61
C ALA A 24 -4.41 8.35 9.56
N TYR A 25 -4.30 8.95 8.38
CA TYR A 25 -5.19 8.65 7.27
C TYR A 25 -4.65 7.48 6.49
N THR A 26 -5.32 6.35 6.61
CA THR A 26 -5.08 5.22 5.73
C THR A 26 -5.98 5.34 4.51
N THR A 27 -5.38 5.40 3.35
CA THR A 27 -6.11 5.37 2.09
C THR A 27 -6.32 3.93 1.66
N HIS A 28 -7.56 3.56 1.42
CA HIS A 28 -7.92 2.25 0.90
C HIS A 28 -8.21 2.34 -0.59
N LEU A 29 -7.50 1.53 -1.36
CA LEU A 29 -7.63 1.43 -2.80
C LEU A 29 -8.08 0.03 -3.17
N PHE A 30 -9.02 -0.04 -4.09
CA PHE A 30 -9.34 -1.29 -4.79
C PHE A 30 -8.57 -1.31 -6.11
N CYS A 31 -7.74 -2.34 -6.29
CA CYS A 31 -6.85 -2.48 -7.44
C CYS A 31 -7.30 -3.67 -8.28
N GLU A 32 -7.86 -3.36 -9.44
CA GLU A 32 -8.28 -4.37 -10.41
C GLU A 32 -7.09 -4.81 -11.26
N CYS A 33 -6.81 -6.11 -11.26
CA CYS A 33 -5.75 -6.67 -12.09
C CYS A 33 -6.23 -6.79 -13.54
N VAL A 34 -5.44 -6.24 -14.45
CA VAL A 34 -5.80 -6.23 -15.88
C VAL A 34 -4.98 -7.24 -16.65
N TYR A 35 -3.66 -7.19 -16.51
CA TYR A 35 -2.76 -8.07 -17.26
C TYR A 35 -1.68 -8.65 -16.36
N THR A 36 -1.27 -9.87 -16.67
CA THR A 36 -0.08 -10.50 -16.13
C THR A 36 0.97 -10.69 -17.24
N TYR A 37 2.23 -10.44 -16.90
CA TYR A 37 3.36 -10.46 -17.83
C TYR A 37 4.40 -11.46 -17.33
N PRO A 38 4.43 -12.70 -17.88
CA PRO A 38 5.48 -13.64 -17.56
C PRO A 38 6.81 -13.18 -18.19
N GLU A 39 7.83 -12.98 -17.36
CA GLU A 39 9.15 -12.54 -17.80
C GLU A 39 10.15 -13.69 -17.83
N ASN A 40 10.09 -14.61 -16.86
CA ASN A 40 10.95 -15.77 -16.79
C ASN A 40 10.23 -16.97 -16.13
N PRO A 41 9.90 -18.07 -16.85
CA PRO A 41 10.06 -18.18 -18.29
C PRO A 41 9.20 -17.17 -19.03
N ALA A 42 9.75 -16.62 -20.13
CA ALA A 42 9.05 -15.65 -20.96
C ALA A 42 7.80 -16.26 -21.58
N GLY A 43 6.71 -15.51 -21.58
CA GLY A 43 5.45 -15.91 -22.14
C GLY A 43 4.65 -14.72 -22.65
N PRO A 44 3.52 -14.96 -23.33
CA PRO A 44 2.65 -13.89 -23.76
C PRO A 44 2.01 -13.18 -22.57
N MET A 45 1.70 -11.90 -22.77
CA MET A 45 0.86 -11.14 -21.85
C MET A 45 -0.53 -11.76 -21.83
N GLU A 46 -1.04 -12.00 -20.65
CA GLU A 46 -2.33 -12.64 -20.43
C GLU A 46 -3.26 -11.76 -19.59
N LEU A 47 -4.56 -11.95 -19.74
CA LEU A 47 -5.52 -11.33 -18.83
C LEU A 47 -5.39 -11.96 -17.45
N CYS A 48 -5.52 -11.13 -16.41
CA CYS A 48 -5.51 -11.64 -15.05
C CYS A 48 -6.69 -12.59 -14.80
N PRO A 49 -6.51 -13.60 -13.94
CA PRO A 49 -7.63 -14.37 -13.44
C PRO A 49 -8.58 -13.49 -12.62
N ALA A 50 -9.84 -13.90 -12.51
CA ALA A 50 -10.90 -13.11 -11.88
C ALA A 50 -10.67 -12.82 -10.37
N ASP A 51 -9.84 -13.63 -9.72
CA ASP A 51 -9.50 -13.50 -8.29
C ASP A 51 -8.18 -12.77 -8.02
N ALA A 52 -7.61 -12.13 -9.04
CA ALA A 52 -6.32 -11.44 -8.93
C ALA A 52 -6.43 -9.98 -8.45
N ASP A 53 -7.64 -9.48 -8.25
CA ASP A 53 -7.86 -8.14 -7.71
C ASP A 53 -7.40 -8.06 -6.26
N VAL A 54 -6.83 -6.93 -5.89
CA VAL A 54 -6.27 -6.74 -4.54
C VAL A 54 -6.77 -5.44 -3.91
N ASP A 55 -6.91 -5.49 -2.60
CA ASP A 55 -7.10 -4.30 -1.79
C ASP A 55 -5.74 -3.81 -1.30
N VAL A 56 -5.50 -2.51 -1.44
CA VAL A 56 -4.24 -1.88 -1.05
C VAL A 56 -4.54 -0.78 -0.04
N TYR A 57 -3.82 -0.78 1.06
CA TYR A 57 -3.90 0.25 2.09
C TYR A 57 -2.59 1.01 2.12
N VAL A 58 -2.67 2.33 2.02
CA VAL A 58 -1.50 3.20 2.00
C VAL A 58 -1.60 4.21 3.11
N ASP A 59 -0.57 4.29 3.93
CA ASP A 59 -0.36 5.40 4.84
C ASP A 59 0.91 6.14 4.42
N ALA A 60 0.72 7.17 3.59
CA ALA A 60 1.83 7.93 3.04
C ALA A 60 2.49 8.84 4.09
N ASP A 61 1.77 9.22 5.15
CA ASP A 61 2.30 10.11 6.19
C ASP A 61 3.34 9.40 7.06
N ILE A 62 3.10 8.15 7.37
CA ILE A 62 4.04 7.35 8.16
C ILE A 62 4.92 6.42 7.31
N GLY A 63 4.65 6.34 6.01
CA GLY A 63 5.50 5.62 5.08
C GLY A 63 5.27 4.11 5.03
N PHE A 64 4.01 3.65 5.08
CA PHE A 64 3.67 2.23 5.02
C PHE A 64 2.67 1.89 3.92
N PHE A 65 2.77 0.67 3.46
CA PHE A 65 1.93 0.09 2.42
C PHE A 65 1.53 -1.33 2.84
N GLN A 66 0.30 -1.71 2.59
CA GLN A 66 -0.22 -3.03 2.94
C GLN A 66 -1.06 -3.59 1.78
N PHE A 67 -0.73 -4.80 1.36
CA PHE A 67 -1.58 -5.58 0.46
C PHE A 67 -2.60 -6.36 1.29
N GLY A 68 -3.87 -6.09 1.08
CA GLY A 68 -4.89 -6.75 1.83
C GLY A 68 -4.95 -6.31 3.30
N LYS A 69 -6.06 -6.55 3.93
CA LYS A 69 -6.34 -6.07 5.28
C LYS A 69 -5.53 -6.77 6.37
N ASN A 70 -5.14 -8.00 6.12
CA ASN A 70 -4.48 -8.86 7.13
C ASN A 70 -2.99 -9.03 6.88
N ASP A 71 -2.46 -8.44 5.82
CA ASP A 71 -1.04 -8.52 5.51
C ASP A 71 -0.23 -7.55 6.37
N ALA A 72 1.07 -7.81 6.47
CA ALA A 72 1.97 -6.93 7.17
C ALA A 72 2.14 -5.59 6.43
N TRP A 73 2.41 -4.54 7.19
CA TRP A 73 2.75 -3.24 6.64
C TRP A 73 4.23 -3.19 6.24
N ASP A 74 4.49 -2.84 5.00
CA ASP A 74 5.84 -2.68 4.47
C ASP A 74 6.22 -1.20 4.36
N PRO A 75 7.49 -0.84 4.63
CA PRO A 75 7.94 0.54 4.48
C PRO A 75 7.94 0.95 3.01
N ILE A 76 7.67 2.22 2.76
CA ILE A 76 7.62 2.78 1.41
C ILE A 76 8.80 3.72 1.13
N SER A 77 9.10 3.85 -0.15
CA SER A 77 9.90 4.96 -0.69
C SER A 77 9.06 5.75 -1.66
N VAL A 78 9.09 7.07 -1.55
CA VAL A 78 8.40 7.95 -2.49
C VAL A 78 9.43 8.53 -3.43
N ILE A 79 9.30 8.24 -4.72
CA ILE A 79 10.18 8.73 -5.77
C ILE A 79 9.29 9.37 -6.84
N ASP A 80 9.43 10.67 -7.00
CA ASP A 80 8.60 11.47 -7.92
C ASP A 80 7.10 11.27 -7.65
N GLU A 81 6.41 10.73 -8.61
CA GLU A 81 4.96 10.47 -8.55
C GLU A 81 4.61 9.05 -8.10
N SER A 82 5.61 8.26 -7.73
CA SER A 82 5.43 6.83 -7.41
C SER A 82 5.71 6.53 -5.94
N ILE A 83 4.88 5.67 -5.38
CA ILE A 83 5.12 5.01 -4.10
C ILE A 83 5.68 3.63 -4.43
N ILE A 84 6.87 3.34 -3.92
CA ILE A 84 7.56 2.08 -4.15
C ILE A 84 7.66 1.32 -2.84
N VAL A 85 7.28 0.06 -2.87
CA VAL A 85 7.42 -0.86 -1.75
C VAL A 85 8.13 -2.12 -2.20
N GLU A 86 8.95 -2.67 -1.32
CA GLU A 86 9.65 -3.92 -1.54
C GLU A 86 9.42 -4.83 -0.34
N ALA A 87 8.92 -6.03 -0.61
CA ALA A 87 8.70 -7.06 0.39
C ALA A 87 9.51 -8.30 0.04
N PHE A 88 9.97 -9.01 1.06
CA PHE A 88 10.78 -10.19 0.88
C PHE A 88 10.25 -11.33 1.75
N THR A 89 10.06 -12.49 1.13
CA THR A 89 9.60 -13.70 1.81
C THR A 89 10.62 -14.81 1.59
N GLN A 90 10.99 -15.50 2.64
CA GLN A 90 11.88 -16.66 2.58
C GLN A 90 11.26 -17.81 3.35
N GLU A 91 11.09 -18.93 2.66
CA GLU A 91 10.70 -20.22 3.21
C GLU A 91 11.76 -21.26 2.84
N ASP A 92 11.63 -22.50 3.33
CA ASP A 92 12.69 -23.51 3.20
C ASP A 92 13.09 -23.81 1.74
N ASP A 93 12.11 -23.84 0.83
CA ASP A 93 12.30 -24.17 -0.59
C ASP A 93 11.96 -23.03 -1.55
N PHE A 94 11.72 -21.84 -0.99
CA PHE A 94 11.16 -20.74 -1.76
C PHE A 94 11.64 -19.40 -1.23
N THR A 95 12.06 -18.54 -2.14
CA THR A 95 12.43 -17.15 -1.85
C THR A 95 11.69 -16.25 -2.84
N GLN A 96 11.04 -15.22 -2.36
CA GLN A 96 10.34 -14.28 -3.23
C GLN A 96 10.60 -12.84 -2.82
N ARG A 97 10.90 -12.01 -3.80
CA ARG A 97 10.90 -10.56 -3.69
C ARG A 97 9.70 -10.01 -4.45
N ILE A 98 8.93 -9.20 -3.79
CA ILE A 98 7.80 -8.49 -4.39
C ILE A 98 8.14 -7.00 -4.42
N THR A 99 8.12 -6.41 -5.59
CA THR A 99 8.30 -4.97 -5.76
C THR A 99 7.02 -4.39 -6.33
N ALA A 100 6.41 -3.46 -5.63
CA ALA A 100 5.23 -2.77 -6.08
C ALA A 100 5.52 -1.29 -6.32
N SER A 101 5.01 -0.76 -7.41
CA SER A 101 5.11 0.66 -7.76
C SER A 101 3.73 1.19 -8.07
N LEU A 102 3.24 2.09 -7.21
CA LEU A 102 1.94 2.73 -7.34
C LEU A 102 2.12 4.17 -7.80
N ASN A 103 1.59 4.50 -8.98
CA ASN A 103 1.54 5.87 -9.44
C ASN A 103 0.39 6.60 -8.74
N ARG A 104 0.74 7.68 -8.02
CA ARG A 104 -0.18 8.43 -7.17
C ARG A 104 -1.23 9.24 -7.94
N TYR A 105 -0.96 9.54 -9.20
CA TYR A 105 -1.84 10.40 -10.01
C TYR A 105 -2.82 9.61 -10.85
N ASN A 106 -2.39 8.49 -11.42
CA ASN A 106 -3.25 7.72 -12.32
C ASN A 106 -3.72 6.38 -11.74
N GLY A 107 -3.26 6.02 -10.53
CA GLY A 107 -3.65 4.78 -9.86
C GLY A 107 -3.06 3.50 -10.46
N LYS A 108 -2.12 3.61 -11.40
CA LYS A 108 -1.47 2.44 -11.99
C LYS A 108 -0.57 1.78 -10.96
N LEU A 109 -0.82 0.52 -10.67
CA LEU A 109 -0.02 -0.31 -9.77
C LEU A 109 0.63 -1.43 -10.57
N LEU A 110 1.95 -1.44 -10.58
CA LEU A 110 2.74 -2.52 -11.16
C LEU A 110 3.35 -3.33 -10.02
N VAL A 111 3.05 -4.63 -9.98
CA VAL A 111 3.59 -5.55 -8.99
C VAL A 111 4.46 -6.57 -9.69
N ARG A 112 5.73 -6.62 -9.32
CA ARG A 112 6.69 -7.58 -9.86
C ARG A 112 7.00 -8.62 -8.80
N TYR A 113 6.89 -9.87 -9.20
CA TYR A 113 7.20 -11.06 -8.40
C TYR A 113 8.47 -11.71 -8.96
N ASP A 114 9.52 -11.73 -8.16
CA ASP A 114 10.80 -12.34 -8.48
C ASP A 114 11.02 -13.48 -7.48
N GLY A 115 10.73 -14.69 -7.89
CA GLY A 115 10.75 -15.87 -7.06
C GLY A 115 11.85 -16.86 -7.47
N TYR A 116 12.44 -17.50 -6.49
CA TYR A 116 13.33 -18.64 -6.67
C TYR A 116 12.74 -19.85 -5.95
N PHE A 117 12.54 -20.91 -6.72
CA PHE A 117 12.07 -22.20 -6.23
C PHE A 117 13.19 -23.21 -6.36
N GLU A 118 13.47 -23.95 -5.31
CA GLU A 118 14.54 -24.94 -5.31
C GLU A 118 14.40 -25.96 -6.44
N ASP A 119 13.17 -26.39 -6.71
CA ASP A 119 12.87 -27.41 -7.73
C ASP A 119 12.77 -26.86 -9.16
N TYR A 120 12.41 -25.59 -9.33
CA TYR A 120 12.06 -25.01 -10.64
C TYR A 120 13.00 -23.90 -11.09
N GLY A 121 13.83 -23.35 -10.19
CA GLY A 121 14.67 -22.20 -10.47
C GLY A 121 13.91 -20.87 -10.38
N ASN A 122 14.35 -19.89 -11.14
CA ASN A 122 13.77 -18.54 -11.11
C ASN A 122 12.45 -18.46 -11.86
N SER A 123 11.50 -17.75 -11.25
CA SER A 123 10.25 -17.36 -11.86
C SER A 123 10.03 -15.87 -11.65
N ILE A 124 9.86 -15.12 -12.74
CA ILE A 124 9.64 -13.68 -12.72
C ILE A 124 8.38 -13.37 -13.52
N PHE A 125 7.45 -12.68 -12.91
CA PHE A 125 6.28 -12.14 -13.60
C PHE A 125 5.85 -10.83 -12.98
N SER A 126 5.10 -10.03 -13.72
CA SER A 126 4.56 -8.75 -13.29
C SER A 126 3.07 -8.69 -13.54
N ASP A 127 2.34 -8.12 -12.60
CA ASP A 127 0.91 -7.85 -12.75
C ASP A 127 0.68 -6.35 -12.84
N LEU A 128 -0.17 -5.95 -13.78
CA LEU A 128 -0.62 -4.59 -13.94
C LEU A 128 -2.03 -4.45 -13.38
N HIS A 129 -2.16 -3.58 -12.39
CA HIS A 129 -3.44 -3.22 -11.78
C HIS A 129 -3.76 -1.76 -12.02
N PHE A 130 -5.05 -1.43 -12.01
CA PHE A 130 -5.52 -0.07 -11.91
C PHE A 130 -6.31 0.09 -10.62
N CYS A 131 -5.87 1.02 -9.80
CA CYS A 131 -6.42 1.26 -8.48
C CYS A 131 -7.39 2.43 -8.50
N SER A 132 -8.49 2.28 -7.79
CA SER A 132 -9.48 3.32 -7.56
C SER A 132 -9.73 3.48 -6.07
N LEU A 133 -10.15 4.68 -5.68
CA LEU A 133 -10.57 4.92 -4.30
C LEU A 133 -11.85 4.15 -4.01
N THR A 134 -11.92 3.60 -2.81
CA THR A 134 -13.18 3.11 -2.28
C THR A 134 -14.14 4.30 -2.08
N PRO A 135 -15.43 4.17 -2.39
CA PRO A 135 -16.38 5.26 -2.23
C PRO A 135 -16.32 5.90 -0.84
N GLY A 136 -16.14 7.23 -0.80
CA GLY A 136 -16.01 7.99 0.43
C GLY A 136 -14.60 8.17 0.96
N GLU A 137 -13.61 7.52 0.35
CA GLU A 137 -12.20 7.65 0.73
C GLU A 137 -11.56 8.89 0.11
N GLN A 138 -10.55 9.44 0.78
CA GLN A 138 -9.79 10.57 0.26
C GLN A 138 -8.66 10.10 -0.64
N GLN A 139 -8.38 10.92 -1.67
CA GLN A 139 -7.23 10.75 -2.53
C GLN A 139 -5.95 11.12 -1.77
N PHE A 140 -4.93 10.33 -1.90
CA PHE A 140 -3.62 10.52 -1.25
C PHE A 140 -2.66 11.38 -2.07
#